data_6af6aac6a35a0400320ae175baad73a9
#
_entry.id   6af6aac6a35a0400320ae175baad73a9
#
_cell.length_a   1.000
_cell.length_b   1.000
_cell.length_c   1.000
_cell.angle_alpha   90.00
_cell.angle_beta   90.00
_cell.angle_gamma   90.00
#
_symmetry.space_group_name_H-M   'P 1'
#
loop_
_entity.id
_entity.type
_entity.pdbx_description
1 polymer ?
#
loop_
_entity_poly.entity_id
_entity_poly.type
_entity_poly.pdbx_seq_one_letter_code
_entity_poly.pdbx_strand_id
1 'polypeptide(L)'
;MFRQRTRVLFLISAMLAIGLPVHSATPASGTLSGIANPVNWSGGPYTAVATDTSSCTTLNCDTFFLNINTSAGFFTTNSNDEVQIRITWQGVTNEFDLYLFDPSGNLLASSVQSFETFEEIDAGPLPNGTYKLVIVASQTVNVSYSGTAQIAADPTVANGKARYQPGKMTFGTPFELPRPNDPANTVTTLVFDQDVEPRVVHDSLGNLYVAAIQGVPGGVDVWKSYDSGKSFTYLGQPDGTQVLATTGLTTGTGLGGGDEDLAVGTSGNVYMNSLWLGSTTQASSFNGGSTWIVNPLSSDIPADDRQWIASYGNNTLYLTYKQLGTLLNGTVSIVVVKSTDGGITFPQITQVTTPVSGVQPGDQGNIVVDPRNGNVYTVFFDQTSTQVYIARSTDGGVTFDLKLVYQGPADTSLAHVFPAIAADEGSNLHIVFSDGVNTYLTTSQDLGATWSHVVRVNNGASTRTAIQPWVVAGDSGKVDITWLGSSSTNFLDSSAQWQVFMAQSQNGLASVPTFAQSTVTGVIHVGPVCVNGLGCPSGTRTLAEYWAPDVYLDGNALIVYPDDKNSGLASGAARTWFVRQTAGPTIILTVQ
;
A
#
# COMPACT_ATOMS: atom_id res chain seq x y z
N MET A 1 58.46 56.64 45.66
CA MET A 1 57.86 55.28 45.66
C MET A 1 56.36 55.45 45.56
N PHE A 2 55.81 55.44 44.39
CA PHE A 2 54.38 55.64 44.16
C PHE A 2 53.70 54.28 44.04
N ARG A 3 52.68 54.01 44.86
CA ARG A 3 51.79 52.85 44.71
C ARG A 3 50.57 53.31 43.86
N GLN A 4 50.48 52.73 42.66
CA GLN A 4 49.29 52.81 41.83
C GLN A 4 48.23 51.83 42.38
N ARG A 5 47.05 52.35 42.68
CA ARG A 5 45.86 51.54 42.99
C ARG A 5 45.04 51.35 41.69
N THR A 6 45.04 50.12 41.19
CA THR A 6 44.17 49.71 40.07
C THR A 6 42.76 49.53 40.58
N ARG A 7 41.81 50.30 40.09
CA ARG A 7 40.37 50.10 40.30
C ARG A 7 39.88 49.09 39.27
N VAL A 8 39.39 47.95 39.71
CA VAL A 8 38.67 46.97 38.89
C VAL A 8 37.23 47.42 38.83
N LEU A 9 36.76 47.77 37.63
CA LEU A 9 35.39 48.10 37.33
C LEU A 9 34.64 46.80 37.05
N PHE A 10 33.76 46.39 37.94
CA PHE A 10 32.82 45.27 37.67
C PHE A 10 31.70 45.80 36.74
N LEU A 11 31.72 45.41 35.47
CA LEU A 11 30.58 45.52 34.58
C LEU A 11 29.62 44.39 34.94
N ILE A 12 28.51 44.73 35.58
CA ILE A 12 27.35 43.86 35.72
C ILE A 12 26.63 43.87 34.38
N SER A 13 26.83 42.86 33.56
CA SER A 13 26.00 42.58 32.40
C SER A 13 24.64 42.11 32.90
N ALA A 14 23.64 42.97 32.85
CA ALA A 14 22.26 42.58 32.97
C ALA A 14 21.91 41.73 31.75
N MET A 15 21.95 40.42 31.90
CA MET A 15 21.28 39.52 30.94
C MET A 15 19.79 39.79 31.02
N LEU A 16 19.27 40.50 30.02
CA LEU A 16 17.86 40.52 29.72
C LEU A 16 17.49 39.08 29.35
N ALA A 17 16.89 38.37 30.30
CA ALA A 17 16.22 37.11 29.98
C ALA A 17 15.01 37.48 29.08
N ILE A 18 15.24 37.41 27.77
CA ILE A 18 14.13 37.34 26.82
C ILE A 18 13.49 36.00 27.11
N GLY A 19 12.40 36.03 27.85
CA GLY A 19 11.55 34.85 28.03
C GLY A 19 11.11 34.42 26.65
N LEU A 20 11.66 33.32 26.16
CA LEU A 20 11.14 32.66 24.97
C LEU A 20 9.66 32.37 25.21
N PRO A 21 8.78 32.71 24.29
CA PRO A 21 7.36 32.40 24.44
C PRO A 21 7.20 30.92 24.68
N VAL A 22 6.59 30.54 25.79
CA VAL A 22 6.15 29.18 26.04
C VAL A 22 4.90 28.98 25.19
N HIS A 23 5.00 28.17 24.16
CA HIS A 23 3.88 27.87 23.29
C HIS A 23 2.95 26.89 24.00
N SER A 24 1.66 27.17 24.00
CA SER A 24 0.60 26.28 24.48
C SER A 24 -0.66 26.50 23.67
N ALA A 25 -1.44 25.46 23.50
CA ALA A 25 -2.74 25.52 22.82
C ALA A 25 -3.62 26.60 23.44
N THR A 26 -4.27 27.38 22.61
CA THR A 26 -5.17 28.48 23.06
C THR A 26 -6.54 28.31 22.40
N PRO A 27 -7.61 28.02 23.19
CA PRO A 27 -7.58 27.62 24.60
C PRO A 27 -6.86 26.27 24.82
N ALA A 28 -6.45 25.98 26.06
CA ALA A 28 -5.74 24.75 26.40
C ALA A 28 -6.66 23.51 26.53
N SER A 29 -7.98 23.70 26.52
CA SER A 29 -8.97 22.63 26.57
C SER A 29 -10.30 23.01 25.96
N GLY A 30 -11.10 22.01 25.60
CA GLY A 30 -12.47 22.17 25.11
C GLY A 30 -13.33 20.95 25.41
N THR A 31 -14.66 21.10 25.30
CA THR A 31 -15.62 20.02 25.62
C THR A 31 -16.57 19.78 24.45
N LEU A 32 -16.64 18.52 24.01
CA LEU A 32 -17.65 18.04 23.08
C LEU A 32 -18.81 17.39 23.86
N SER A 33 -20.01 17.92 23.69
CA SER A 33 -21.23 17.43 24.35
C SER A 33 -22.31 16.95 23.37
N GLY A 34 -22.07 17.03 22.07
CA GLY A 34 -22.97 16.61 20.99
C GLY A 34 -22.56 17.17 19.64
N ILE A 35 -23.34 16.92 18.61
CA ILE A 35 -23.04 17.19 17.18
C ILE A 35 -22.88 18.72 16.89
N ALA A 36 -23.50 19.60 17.63
CA ALA A 36 -23.65 21.01 17.25
C ALA A 36 -22.56 21.97 17.76
N ASN A 37 -21.56 21.49 18.48
CA ASN A 37 -20.60 22.35 19.18
C ASN A 37 -19.16 21.94 18.90
N PRO A 38 -18.57 22.33 17.74
CA PRO A 38 -17.16 22.11 17.48
C PRO A 38 -16.30 22.89 18.47
N VAL A 39 -15.18 22.32 18.87
CA VAL A 39 -14.16 22.95 19.70
C VAL A 39 -13.00 23.36 18.79
N ASN A 40 -12.57 24.62 18.92
CA ASN A 40 -11.46 25.17 18.15
C ASN A 40 -10.33 25.62 19.08
N TRP A 41 -9.09 25.44 18.61
CA TRP A 41 -7.89 25.95 19.28
C TRP A 41 -6.82 26.30 18.24
N SER A 42 -5.72 26.87 18.69
CA SER A 42 -4.56 27.18 17.86
C SER A 42 -3.28 27.15 18.69
N GLY A 43 -2.15 26.99 18.03
CA GLY A 43 -0.83 27.04 18.65
C GLY A 43 0.24 27.60 17.73
N GLY A 44 1.38 27.97 18.32
CA GLY A 44 2.51 28.52 17.58
C GLY A 44 2.66 30.04 17.67
N PRO A 45 3.55 30.69 16.84
CA PRO A 45 4.30 30.03 15.75
C PRO A 45 5.46 29.16 16.24
N TYR A 46 5.72 28.06 15.56
CA TYR A 46 6.83 27.13 15.83
C TYR A 46 7.95 27.28 14.81
N THR A 47 9.19 27.16 15.30
CA THR A 47 10.38 26.91 14.50
C THR A 47 11.12 25.77 15.18
N ALA A 48 10.87 24.55 14.72
CA ALA A 48 11.30 23.35 15.42
C ALA A 48 11.49 22.18 14.46
N VAL A 49 12.25 21.19 14.92
CA VAL A 49 12.33 19.86 14.37
C VAL A 49 12.19 18.88 15.52
N ALA A 50 11.21 17.97 15.43
CA ALA A 50 10.98 16.94 16.43
C ALA A 50 10.61 15.63 15.71
N THR A 51 10.94 14.49 16.30
CA THR A 51 10.69 13.19 15.67
C THR A 51 9.36 12.56 16.07
N ASP A 52 8.96 12.78 17.30
CA ASP A 52 7.74 12.21 17.90
C ASP A 52 7.46 12.80 19.29
N THR A 53 6.49 12.23 20.00
CA THR A 53 6.12 12.67 21.34
C THR A 53 7.20 12.46 22.41
N SER A 54 8.21 11.59 22.17
CA SER A 54 9.31 11.38 23.11
C SER A 54 10.33 12.52 23.09
N SER A 55 10.39 13.25 21.99
CA SER A 55 11.24 14.44 21.82
C SER A 55 10.56 15.75 22.24
N CYS A 56 9.37 15.70 22.83
CA CYS A 56 8.56 16.85 23.19
C CYS A 56 9.18 17.74 24.26
N THR A 57 9.21 19.01 23.95
CA THR A 57 9.49 20.12 24.88
C THR A 57 8.45 21.22 24.67
N THR A 58 8.42 22.22 25.53
CA THR A 58 7.54 23.40 25.36
C THR A 58 7.88 24.26 24.13
N LEU A 59 8.95 23.93 23.41
CA LEU A 59 9.40 24.66 22.22
C LEU A 59 9.00 24.00 20.91
N ASN A 60 8.67 22.71 20.92
CA ASN A 60 8.40 21.91 19.73
C ASN A 60 7.12 21.08 19.81
N CYS A 61 6.42 21.11 20.95
CA CYS A 61 5.15 20.40 21.10
C CYS A 61 4.13 21.27 21.81
N ASP A 62 2.88 20.97 21.51
CA ASP A 62 1.72 21.57 22.15
C ASP A 62 0.82 20.48 22.74
N THR A 63 0.01 20.86 23.73
CA THR A 63 -0.96 19.96 24.36
C THR A 63 -2.32 20.62 24.43
N PHE A 64 -3.34 19.92 23.97
CA PHE A 64 -4.74 20.32 24.10
C PHE A 64 -5.52 19.21 24.81
N PHE A 65 -6.39 19.54 25.76
CA PHE A 65 -7.23 18.60 26.48
C PHE A 65 -8.66 18.62 25.93
N LEU A 66 -9.08 17.53 25.31
CA LEU A 66 -10.41 17.33 24.76
C LEU A 66 -11.28 16.55 25.76
N ASN A 67 -12.30 17.20 26.29
CA ASN A 67 -13.28 16.56 27.15
C ASN A 67 -14.46 16.06 26.33
N ILE A 68 -14.72 14.75 26.38
CA ILE A 68 -15.94 14.15 25.86
C ILE A 68 -16.95 14.04 27.01
N ASN A 69 -18.08 14.73 26.88
CA ASN A 69 -19.13 14.77 27.89
C ASN A 69 -20.50 14.69 27.23
N THR A 70 -20.79 13.59 26.59
CA THR A 70 -22.05 13.29 25.93
C THR A 70 -23.06 12.63 26.87
N SER A 71 -24.33 12.63 26.52
CA SER A 71 -25.36 11.90 27.28
C SER A 71 -25.09 10.39 27.25
N ALA A 72 -25.55 9.68 28.29
CA ALA A 72 -25.42 8.23 28.35
C ALA A 72 -26.05 7.57 27.11
N GLY A 73 -25.31 6.69 26.43
CA GLY A 73 -25.75 6.03 25.22
C GLY A 73 -25.78 6.92 23.95
N PHE A 74 -25.16 8.08 23.98
CA PHE A 74 -25.13 8.99 22.83
C PHE A 74 -24.69 8.29 21.54
N PHE A 75 -23.52 7.63 21.53
CA PHE A 75 -23.01 6.92 20.37
C PHE A 75 -23.73 5.59 20.07
N THR A 76 -24.54 5.08 21.00
CA THR A 76 -25.45 3.95 20.71
C THR A 76 -26.64 4.43 19.89
N THR A 77 -27.16 5.60 20.20
CA THR A 77 -28.29 6.22 19.46
C THR A 77 -27.84 6.82 18.14
N ASN A 78 -26.63 7.38 18.11
CA ASN A 78 -25.99 8.01 16.94
C ASN A 78 -24.81 7.13 16.50
N SER A 79 -25.12 5.93 16.03
CA SER A 79 -24.11 4.89 15.75
C SER A 79 -23.14 5.23 14.60
N ASN A 80 -23.51 6.19 13.76
CA ASN A 80 -22.66 6.67 12.66
C ASN A 80 -21.83 7.91 13.02
N ASP A 81 -22.02 8.46 14.23
CA ASP A 81 -21.28 9.61 14.66
C ASP A 81 -19.96 9.23 15.30
N GLU A 82 -18.97 10.05 15.06
CA GLU A 82 -17.62 9.87 15.54
C GLU A 82 -17.01 11.19 16.01
N VAL A 83 -15.93 11.11 16.77
CA VAL A 83 -15.11 12.26 17.13
C VAL A 83 -14.06 12.47 16.04
N GLN A 84 -14.19 13.56 15.31
CA GLN A 84 -13.23 13.99 14.28
C GLN A 84 -12.35 15.10 14.86
N ILE A 85 -11.04 14.96 14.69
CA ILE A 85 -10.03 15.88 15.19
C ILE A 85 -9.13 16.26 14.02
N ARG A 86 -8.98 17.56 13.76
CA ARG A 86 -8.16 18.05 12.64
C ARG A 86 -7.31 19.23 13.07
N ILE A 87 -6.06 19.26 12.63
CA ILE A 87 -5.20 20.44 12.67
C ILE A 87 -4.83 20.86 11.24
N THR A 88 -4.62 22.14 11.01
CA THR A 88 -4.24 22.70 9.71
C THR A 88 -3.19 23.77 9.88
N TRP A 89 -2.30 23.90 8.90
CA TRP A 89 -1.26 24.93 8.86
C TRP A 89 -0.99 25.41 7.44
N GLN A 90 0.01 26.29 7.28
CA GLN A 90 0.36 26.85 5.98
C GLN A 90 1.72 26.33 5.48
N GLY A 91 1.77 25.99 4.20
CA GLY A 91 2.99 25.58 3.47
C GLY A 91 3.34 24.12 3.65
N VAL A 92 3.36 23.40 2.55
CA VAL A 92 3.65 21.94 2.46
C VAL A 92 5.08 21.53 2.89
N THR A 93 5.95 22.50 3.13
CA THR A 93 7.30 22.27 3.69
C THR A 93 7.33 22.33 5.22
N ASN A 94 6.23 22.77 5.83
CA ASN A 94 6.04 22.71 7.27
C ASN A 94 5.24 21.46 7.60
N GLU A 95 5.57 20.83 8.72
CA GLU A 95 4.97 19.57 9.12
C GLU A 95 4.68 19.55 10.62
N PHE A 96 3.47 19.14 10.97
CA PHE A 96 3.04 18.86 12.32
C PHE A 96 2.46 17.46 12.38
N ASP A 97 2.74 16.73 13.45
CA ASP A 97 2.13 15.44 13.74
C ASP A 97 1.07 15.57 14.83
N LEU A 98 -0.01 14.82 14.75
CA LEU A 98 -1.11 14.83 15.71
C LEU A 98 -1.22 13.47 16.41
N TYR A 99 -1.25 13.48 17.75
CA TYR A 99 -1.37 12.30 18.58
C TYR A 99 -2.54 12.44 19.55
N LEU A 100 -3.33 11.37 19.71
CA LEU A 100 -4.45 11.29 20.64
C LEU A 100 -4.17 10.23 21.72
N PHE A 101 -4.24 10.63 22.99
CA PHE A 101 -4.08 9.74 24.15
C PHE A 101 -5.39 9.58 24.91
N ASP A 102 -5.63 8.39 25.46
CA ASP A 102 -6.77 8.10 26.31
C ASP A 102 -6.64 8.76 27.70
N PRO A 103 -7.72 8.73 28.53
CA PRO A 103 -7.66 9.27 29.89
C PRO A 103 -6.65 8.59 30.82
N SER A 104 -6.17 7.38 30.47
CA SER A 104 -5.13 6.66 31.21
C SER A 104 -3.71 6.97 30.74
N GLY A 105 -3.57 7.77 29.65
CA GLY A 105 -2.30 8.17 29.08
C GLY A 105 -1.75 7.22 28.02
N ASN A 106 -2.53 6.23 27.56
CA ASN A 106 -2.15 5.36 26.46
C ASN A 106 -2.44 6.06 25.12
N LEU A 107 -1.55 5.90 24.16
CA LEU A 107 -1.77 6.40 22.82
C LEU A 107 -2.91 5.63 22.14
N LEU A 108 -3.95 6.35 21.70
CA LEU A 108 -5.11 5.79 21.00
C LEU A 108 -4.97 5.90 19.48
N ALA A 109 -4.46 7.03 19.01
CA ALA A 109 -4.40 7.31 17.59
C ALA A 109 -3.31 8.34 17.29
N SER A 110 -2.78 8.31 16.07
CA SER A 110 -1.89 9.35 15.56
C SER A 110 -2.15 9.58 14.07
N SER A 111 -1.93 10.82 13.65
CA SER A 111 -1.90 11.21 12.24
C SER A 111 -0.57 11.94 12.02
N VAL A 112 0.25 11.42 11.09
CA VAL A 112 1.68 11.79 10.94
C VAL A 112 2.06 11.76 9.46
N GLN A 113 1.19 12.34 8.62
CA GLN A 113 1.32 12.33 7.16
C GLN A 113 2.29 13.41 6.72
N SER A 114 3.18 13.07 5.79
CA SER A 114 4.13 14.03 5.23
C SER A 114 3.59 14.66 3.94
N PHE A 115 4.05 15.90 3.66
CA PHE A 115 3.67 16.67 2.46
C PHE A 115 2.23 17.21 2.42
N GLU A 116 1.55 17.19 3.56
CA GLU A 116 0.21 17.77 3.71
C GLU A 116 0.28 19.13 4.44
N THR A 117 -0.86 19.80 4.53
CA THR A 117 -1.03 21.01 5.34
C THR A 117 -2.06 20.81 6.45
N PHE A 118 -2.30 19.56 6.79
CA PHE A 118 -3.22 19.18 7.87
C PHE A 118 -2.91 17.76 8.37
N GLU A 119 -3.33 17.50 9.61
CA GLU A 119 -3.46 16.16 10.17
C GLU A 119 -4.88 15.95 10.68
N GLU A 120 -5.40 14.74 10.56
CA GLU A 120 -6.77 14.40 10.92
C GLU A 120 -6.86 13.03 11.57
N ILE A 121 -7.63 12.94 12.67
CA ILE A 121 -7.94 11.69 13.38
C ILE A 121 -9.45 11.57 13.47
N ASP A 122 -10.01 10.51 12.86
CA ASP A 122 -11.38 10.08 13.09
C ASP A 122 -11.35 8.99 14.18
N ALA A 123 -11.55 9.40 15.42
CA ALA A 123 -11.31 8.54 16.58
C ALA A 123 -12.48 7.56 16.87
N GLY A 124 -13.54 7.60 16.06
CA GLY A 124 -14.75 6.82 16.32
C GLY A 124 -15.50 7.31 17.56
N PRO A 125 -16.40 6.50 18.12
CA PRO A 125 -17.12 6.82 19.34
C PRO A 125 -16.17 6.75 20.55
N LEU A 126 -15.86 7.90 21.16
CA LEU A 126 -15.04 7.98 22.35
C LEU A 126 -15.93 8.00 23.61
N PRO A 127 -15.63 7.16 24.64
CA PRO A 127 -16.27 7.26 25.94
C PRO A 127 -16.09 8.64 26.60
N ASN A 128 -17.00 9.00 27.51
CA ASN A 128 -16.85 10.23 28.30
C ASN A 128 -15.54 10.20 29.09
N GLY A 129 -14.79 11.28 29.03
CA GLY A 129 -13.47 11.40 29.64
C GLY A 129 -12.65 12.55 29.10
N THR A 130 -11.49 12.78 29.66
CA THR A 130 -10.53 13.79 29.23
C THR A 130 -9.43 13.14 28.42
N TYR A 131 -9.37 13.43 27.15
CA TYR A 131 -8.36 12.95 26.20
C TYR A 131 -7.27 14.01 26.02
N LYS A 132 -6.05 13.57 25.81
CA LYS A 132 -4.92 14.45 25.58
C LYS A 132 -4.53 14.41 24.10
N LEU A 133 -4.57 15.56 23.45
CA LEU A 133 -3.97 15.76 22.12
C LEU A 133 -2.57 16.32 22.31
N VAL A 134 -1.61 15.75 21.58
CA VAL A 134 -0.25 16.28 21.48
C VAL A 134 0.00 16.61 20.03
N ILE A 135 0.36 17.86 19.77
CA ILE A 135 0.74 18.36 18.46
C ILE A 135 2.24 18.57 18.46
N VAL A 136 2.94 17.85 17.60
CA VAL A 136 4.40 17.86 17.46
C VAL A 136 4.77 18.65 16.22
N ALA A 137 5.58 19.70 16.38
CA ALA A 137 6.16 20.44 15.27
C ALA A 137 7.33 19.63 14.70
N SER A 138 7.05 18.72 13.75
CA SER A 138 8.04 17.76 13.23
C SER A 138 9.03 18.43 12.30
N GLN A 139 8.59 19.40 11.48
CA GLN A 139 9.47 20.24 10.67
C GLN A 139 8.76 21.57 10.39
N THR A 140 9.11 22.62 11.13
CA THR A 140 8.41 23.91 11.04
C THR A 140 9.36 25.08 11.03
N VAL A 141 8.99 26.15 10.27
CA VAL A 141 9.71 27.42 10.23
C VAL A 141 8.70 28.57 10.39
N ASN A 142 8.62 29.11 11.60
CA ASN A 142 7.77 30.27 11.95
C ASN A 142 6.30 30.09 11.51
N VAL A 143 5.70 28.93 11.79
CA VAL A 143 4.35 28.58 11.38
C VAL A 143 3.47 28.25 12.59
N SER A 144 2.22 28.68 12.54
CA SER A 144 1.16 28.33 13.51
C SER A 144 0.21 27.33 12.90
N TYR A 145 -0.45 26.54 13.75
CA TYR A 145 -1.53 25.67 13.36
C TYR A 145 -2.87 26.12 13.95
N SER A 146 -3.96 25.68 13.31
CA SER A 146 -5.33 25.77 13.84
C SER A 146 -5.90 24.38 14.01
N GLY A 147 -6.53 24.10 15.15
CA GLY A 147 -7.15 22.82 15.47
C GLY A 147 -8.66 22.93 15.62
N THR A 148 -9.37 21.86 15.24
CA THR A 148 -10.82 21.69 15.41
C THR A 148 -11.09 20.27 15.85
N ALA A 149 -11.99 20.09 16.83
CA ALA A 149 -12.59 18.80 17.16
C ALA A 149 -14.11 18.92 17.12
N GLN A 150 -14.78 17.90 16.59
CA GLN A 150 -16.24 17.86 16.49
C GLN A 150 -16.76 16.43 16.62
N ILE A 151 -18.06 16.30 16.94
CA ILE A 151 -18.80 15.05 16.74
C ILE A 151 -19.62 15.24 15.47
N ALA A 152 -19.36 14.40 14.48
CA ALA A 152 -20.06 14.44 13.19
C ALA A 152 -20.32 13.03 12.69
N ALA A 153 -21.37 12.90 11.86
CA ALA A 153 -21.61 11.66 11.14
C ALA A 153 -20.49 11.43 10.12
N ASP A 154 -19.96 10.22 10.07
CA ASP A 154 -19.12 9.79 8.97
C ASP A 154 -20.01 9.36 7.80
N PRO A 155 -20.13 10.15 6.74
CA PRO A 155 -21.03 9.84 5.62
C PRO A 155 -20.51 8.67 4.75
N THR A 156 -19.27 8.22 4.96
CA THR A 156 -18.60 7.24 4.10
C THR A 156 -18.65 5.82 4.65
N VAL A 157 -19.18 5.61 5.85
CA VAL A 157 -19.15 4.29 6.51
C VAL A 157 -20.45 3.54 6.37
N ALA A 158 -20.52 2.69 5.37
CA ALA A 158 -21.61 1.70 5.27
C ALA A 158 -21.42 0.52 6.25
N ASN A 159 -20.17 0.09 6.53
CA ASN A 159 -19.88 -1.18 7.20
C ASN A 159 -18.63 -1.12 8.10
N GLY A 160 -18.71 -0.48 9.23
CA GLY A 160 -17.61 -0.47 10.20
C GLY A 160 -16.65 0.71 10.05
N LYS A 161 -15.93 1.02 11.12
CA LYS A 161 -15.03 2.17 11.21
C LYS A 161 -13.61 1.70 11.48
N ALA A 162 -12.67 2.19 10.67
CA ALA A 162 -11.26 2.03 10.99
C ALA A 162 -10.92 2.81 12.26
N ARG A 163 -10.10 2.21 13.11
CA ARG A 163 -9.51 2.88 14.28
C ARG A 163 -8.01 2.94 14.12
N TYR A 164 -7.41 4.05 14.50
CA TYR A 164 -5.96 4.17 14.49
C TYR A 164 -5.32 3.37 15.61
N GLN A 165 -4.16 2.82 15.30
CA GLN A 165 -3.29 2.24 16.31
C GLN A 165 -2.04 3.09 16.51
N PRO A 166 -1.40 3.00 17.69
CA PRO A 166 -0.17 3.71 17.98
C PRO A 166 1.00 3.25 17.09
N GLY A 167 1.78 4.20 16.62
CA GLY A 167 3.04 3.95 15.93
C GLY A 167 3.17 4.74 14.64
N LYS A 168 4.25 5.50 14.54
CA LYS A 168 4.64 6.18 13.30
C LYS A 168 5.47 5.23 12.45
N MET A 169 5.03 4.94 11.23
CA MET A 169 5.86 4.31 10.22
C MET A 169 6.65 5.39 9.50
N THR A 170 7.94 5.18 9.32
CA THR A 170 8.79 6.03 8.51
C THR A 170 9.38 5.24 7.36
N PHE A 171 9.58 5.93 6.26
CA PHE A 171 10.11 5.36 5.02
C PHE A 171 11.43 6.02 4.65
N GLY A 172 12.29 5.28 3.98
CA GLY A 172 13.53 5.82 3.41
C GLY A 172 13.22 6.79 2.26
N THR A 173 14.26 7.44 1.75
CA THR A 173 14.11 8.26 0.54
C THR A 173 13.80 7.35 -0.65
N PRO A 174 12.67 7.56 -1.35
CA PRO A 174 12.38 6.81 -2.57
C PRO A 174 13.42 7.07 -3.66
N PHE A 175 13.69 6.06 -4.48
CA PHE A 175 14.58 6.21 -5.64
C PHE A 175 14.11 5.35 -6.82
N GLU A 176 14.40 5.84 -8.02
CA GLU A 176 14.12 5.14 -9.28
C GLU A 176 15.06 3.94 -9.43
N LEU A 177 14.53 2.79 -9.88
CA LEU A 177 15.36 1.61 -10.16
C LEU A 177 16.28 1.88 -11.36
N PRO A 178 17.57 1.47 -11.25
CA PRO A 178 18.56 1.80 -12.26
C PRO A 178 18.30 1.05 -13.56
N ARG A 179 18.37 1.73 -14.67
CA ARG A 179 18.54 1.11 -15.98
C ARG A 179 19.99 1.11 -16.39
N PRO A 180 20.45 0.12 -17.14
CA PRO A 180 21.78 0.17 -17.70
C PRO A 180 21.89 1.39 -18.62
N ASN A 181 22.87 2.24 -18.37
CA ASN A 181 23.30 3.20 -19.37
C ASN A 181 23.84 2.40 -20.56
N ASP A 182 23.11 2.37 -21.66
CA ASP A 182 23.67 1.95 -22.92
C ASP A 182 24.29 3.19 -23.63
N PRO A 183 25.57 3.48 -23.42
CA PRO A 183 26.23 4.65 -24.01
C PRO A 183 26.31 4.58 -25.54
N ALA A 184 26.07 3.41 -26.13
CA ALA A 184 26.09 3.20 -27.57
C ALA A 184 24.69 3.33 -28.19
N ASN A 185 23.64 3.53 -27.38
CA ASN A 185 22.25 3.51 -27.82
C ASN A 185 21.94 2.29 -28.72
N THR A 186 22.51 1.15 -28.36
CA THR A 186 22.46 -0.10 -29.11
C THR A 186 21.27 -0.96 -28.68
N VAL A 187 20.42 -0.48 -27.79
CA VAL A 187 19.08 -1.03 -27.61
C VAL A 187 18.35 -0.74 -28.91
N THR A 188 18.57 -1.62 -29.87
CA THR A 188 17.85 -1.57 -31.13
C THR A 188 16.42 -1.93 -30.86
N THR A 189 15.63 -0.91 -30.81
CA THR A 189 14.19 -0.95 -30.89
C THR A 189 13.44 -1.28 -29.61
N LEU A 190 12.85 -0.44 -29.10
CA LEU A 190 11.42 -0.28 -28.90
C LEU A 190 11.17 0.86 -27.97
N VAL A 191 10.36 1.65 -28.40
CA VAL A 191 9.89 2.96 -28.03
C VAL A 191 9.19 3.01 -26.67
N PHE A 192 9.19 1.93 -25.89
CA PHE A 192 8.57 1.89 -24.58
C PHE A 192 9.62 2.13 -23.51
N ASP A 193 9.72 3.37 -23.10
CA ASP A 193 10.58 3.82 -22.01
C ASP A 193 9.78 3.89 -20.70
N GLN A 194 8.98 2.86 -20.43
CA GLN A 194 8.12 2.76 -19.26
C GLN A 194 8.46 1.51 -18.44
N ASP A 195 8.16 1.57 -17.14
CA ASP A 195 8.18 0.45 -16.20
C ASP A 195 6.98 0.61 -15.27
N VAL A 196 5.92 -0.14 -15.54
CA VAL A 196 4.66 -0.05 -14.81
C VAL A 196 4.27 -1.40 -14.21
N GLU A 197 3.27 -1.39 -13.36
CA GLU A 197 2.75 -2.56 -12.63
C GLU A 197 3.83 -3.35 -11.88
N PRO A 198 4.73 -2.69 -11.13
CA PRO A 198 5.84 -3.39 -10.51
C PRO A 198 5.42 -4.28 -9.35
N ARG A 199 6.15 -5.40 -9.23
CA ARG A 199 6.10 -6.27 -8.06
C ARG A 199 7.48 -6.43 -7.43
N VAL A 200 7.54 -6.44 -6.08
CA VAL A 200 8.73 -6.82 -5.32
C VAL A 200 8.48 -8.13 -4.57
N VAL A 201 9.51 -8.99 -4.52
CA VAL A 201 9.54 -10.21 -3.70
C VAL A 201 10.94 -10.39 -3.10
N HIS A 202 11.05 -11.17 -2.02
CA HIS A 202 12.35 -11.47 -1.40
C HIS A 202 12.56 -12.99 -1.26
N ASP A 203 13.83 -13.43 -1.33
CA ASP A 203 14.19 -14.80 -1.00
C ASP A 203 14.59 -14.97 0.47
N SER A 204 14.73 -16.22 0.91
CA SER A 204 15.11 -16.54 2.29
C SER A 204 16.54 -16.09 2.67
N LEU A 205 17.35 -15.69 1.71
CA LEU A 205 18.68 -15.10 1.92
C LEU A 205 18.65 -13.59 2.03
N GLY A 206 17.47 -12.97 1.83
CA GLY A 206 17.27 -11.54 1.88
C GLY A 206 17.63 -10.79 0.59
N ASN A 207 17.82 -11.49 -0.53
CA ASN A 207 17.87 -10.82 -1.82
C ASN A 207 16.46 -10.38 -2.21
N LEU A 208 16.36 -9.18 -2.80
CA LEU A 208 15.10 -8.68 -3.35
C LEU A 208 15.11 -8.84 -4.87
N TYR A 209 13.96 -9.11 -5.42
CA TYR A 209 13.73 -9.12 -6.85
C TYR A 209 12.55 -8.19 -7.15
N VAL A 210 12.69 -7.40 -8.21
CA VAL A 210 11.62 -6.53 -8.71
C VAL A 210 11.45 -6.83 -10.18
N ALA A 211 10.19 -6.89 -10.62
CA ALA A 211 9.85 -6.91 -12.04
C ALA A 211 8.92 -5.75 -12.36
N ALA A 212 8.90 -5.31 -13.62
CA ALA A 212 7.98 -4.29 -14.12
C ALA A 212 7.80 -4.41 -15.63
N ILE A 213 6.61 -4.03 -16.09
CA ILE A 213 6.22 -4.10 -17.50
C ILE A 213 6.90 -3.00 -18.30
N GLN A 214 7.71 -3.38 -19.29
CA GLN A 214 8.13 -2.43 -20.32
C GLN A 214 7.15 -2.40 -21.50
N GLY A 215 6.58 -3.54 -21.86
CA GLY A 215 5.61 -3.68 -22.94
C GLY A 215 5.95 -4.79 -23.94
N VAL A 216 4.91 -5.32 -24.58
CA VAL A 216 5.03 -6.40 -25.60
C VAL A 216 5.54 -5.82 -26.90
N PRO A 217 6.54 -6.41 -27.56
CA PRO A 217 7.35 -7.57 -27.20
C PRO A 217 8.67 -7.19 -26.51
N GLY A 218 8.77 -6.01 -25.92
CA GLY A 218 9.96 -5.50 -25.26
C GLY A 218 10.44 -6.44 -24.15
N GLY A 219 9.55 -6.87 -23.32
CA GLY A 219 9.79 -7.76 -22.20
C GLY A 219 9.41 -7.16 -20.86
N VAL A 220 9.64 -7.91 -19.82
CA VAL A 220 9.54 -7.50 -18.43
C VAL A 220 10.93 -7.21 -17.90
N ASP A 221 11.15 -6.00 -17.42
CA ASP A 221 12.40 -5.61 -16.78
C ASP A 221 12.52 -6.26 -15.40
N VAL A 222 13.68 -6.83 -15.09
CA VAL A 222 13.95 -7.50 -13.82
C VAL A 222 15.18 -6.90 -13.14
N TRP A 223 15.07 -6.64 -11.85
CA TRP A 223 16.17 -6.16 -11.00
C TRP A 223 16.37 -7.07 -9.79
N LYS A 224 17.59 -7.03 -9.24
CA LYS A 224 17.96 -7.70 -8.00
C LYS A 224 18.72 -6.78 -7.07
N SER A 225 18.40 -6.86 -5.77
CA SER A 225 19.17 -6.26 -4.68
C SER A 225 19.80 -7.35 -3.83
N TYR A 226 21.09 -7.15 -3.49
CA TYR A 226 21.85 -8.03 -2.58
C TYR A 226 22.08 -7.40 -1.20
N ASP A 227 21.54 -6.20 -0.97
CA ASP A 227 21.82 -5.35 0.19
C ASP A 227 20.55 -4.85 0.89
N SER A 228 19.50 -5.65 0.82
CA SER A 228 18.20 -5.38 1.46
C SER A 228 17.50 -4.13 0.91
N GLY A 229 17.64 -3.87 -0.39
CA GLY A 229 16.97 -2.77 -1.08
C GLY A 229 17.70 -1.43 -1.03
N LYS A 230 18.97 -1.38 -0.62
CA LYS A 230 19.76 -0.14 -0.68
C LYS A 230 20.22 0.19 -2.09
N SER A 231 20.46 -0.84 -2.90
CA SER A 231 20.79 -0.71 -4.33
C SER A 231 20.22 -1.89 -5.11
N PHE A 232 20.05 -1.69 -6.42
CA PHE A 232 19.57 -2.71 -7.33
C PHE A 232 20.49 -2.84 -8.54
N THR A 233 20.61 -4.07 -9.02
CA THR A 233 21.30 -4.40 -10.28
C THR A 233 20.25 -4.87 -11.28
N TYR A 234 20.28 -4.30 -12.47
CA TYR A 234 19.42 -4.72 -13.57
C TYR A 234 19.85 -6.09 -14.10
N LEU A 235 18.90 -7.03 -14.23
CA LEU A 235 19.15 -8.39 -14.70
C LEU A 235 18.77 -8.62 -16.16
N GLY A 236 18.12 -7.67 -16.82
CA GLY A 236 17.62 -7.80 -18.19
C GLY A 236 16.14 -8.18 -18.25
N GLN A 237 15.72 -8.70 -19.40
CA GLN A 237 14.36 -9.08 -19.74
C GLN A 237 14.31 -10.56 -20.15
N PRO A 238 14.00 -11.47 -19.24
CA PRO A 238 14.05 -12.92 -19.51
C PRO A 238 13.14 -13.37 -20.65
N ASP A 239 12.05 -12.67 -20.85
CA ASP A 239 10.98 -12.95 -21.85
C ASP A 239 11.00 -12.01 -23.07
N GLY A 240 11.85 -11.01 -23.05
CA GLY A 240 11.88 -9.95 -24.07
C GLY A 240 12.76 -10.23 -25.28
N THR A 241 12.88 -9.21 -26.15
CA THR A 241 13.75 -9.24 -27.34
C THR A 241 14.99 -8.38 -27.21
N GLN A 242 15.13 -7.62 -26.14
CA GLN A 242 16.24 -6.69 -26.00
C GLN A 242 17.55 -7.40 -25.65
N VAL A 243 18.60 -7.09 -26.37
CA VAL A 243 19.97 -7.51 -26.07
C VAL A 243 20.76 -6.28 -25.67
N LEU A 244 21.26 -6.23 -24.46
CA LEU A 244 22.21 -5.22 -24.06
C LEU A 244 23.59 -5.60 -24.60
N ALA A 245 24.02 -4.94 -25.66
CA ALA A 245 25.30 -5.21 -26.32
C ALA A 245 26.51 -5.03 -25.37
N THR A 246 26.39 -4.19 -24.34
CA THR A 246 27.44 -3.92 -23.36
C THR A 246 27.59 -4.99 -22.28
N THR A 247 26.52 -5.71 -21.95
CA THR A 247 26.54 -6.72 -20.87
C THR A 247 26.42 -8.15 -21.37
N GLY A 248 26.03 -8.34 -22.63
CA GLY A 248 25.73 -9.66 -23.18
C GLY A 248 24.51 -10.34 -22.53
N LEU A 249 23.75 -9.61 -21.72
CA LEU A 249 22.49 -10.10 -21.17
C LEU A 249 21.53 -10.32 -22.32
N THR A 250 21.35 -11.56 -22.65
CA THR A 250 20.39 -11.97 -23.66
C THR A 250 19.02 -12.05 -23.05
N THR A 251 18.13 -11.55 -23.76
CA THR A 251 16.72 -11.61 -23.56
C THR A 251 16.18 -12.97 -24.02
N GLY A 252 14.98 -13.25 -23.61
CA GLY A 252 14.29 -14.47 -23.95
C GLY A 252 13.77 -14.51 -25.39
N THR A 253 12.57 -15.05 -25.53
CA THR A 253 11.99 -15.40 -26.83
C THR A 253 11.30 -14.27 -27.56
N GLY A 254 11.14 -13.10 -26.92
CA GLY A 254 10.28 -12.01 -27.41
C GLY A 254 8.79 -12.27 -27.26
N LEU A 255 8.44 -13.23 -26.42
CA LEU A 255 7.07 -13.66 -26.16
C LEU A 255 6.71 -13.31 -24.72
N GLY A 256 6.68 -12.03 -24.39
CA GLY A 256 6.38 -11.48 -23.06
C GLY A 256 6.33 -9.97 -23.07
N GLY A 257 6.29 -9.37 -21.86
CA GLY A 257 6.34 -7.93 -21.65
C GLY A 257 5.00 -7.25 -21.41
N GLY A 258 3.92 -8.01 -21.35
CA GLY A 258 2.63 -7.54 -20.82
C GLY A 258 2.57 -7.75 -19.30
N ASP A 259 1.36 -7.78 -18.76
CA ASP A 259 1.10 -7.97 -17.33
C ASP A 259 2.05 -9.00 -16.72
N GLU A 260 2.64 -8.66 -15.60
CA GLU A 260 3.67 -9.49 -15.00
C GLU A 260 3.33 -9.87 -13.56
N ASP A 261 3.93 -10.93 -13.06
CA ASP A 261 3.94 -11.28 -11.65
C ASP A 261 5.18 -12.08 -11.28
N LEU A 262 5.65 -11.93 -10.04
CA LEU A 262 6.83 -12.57 -9.47
C LEU A 262 6.49 -13.50 -8.31
N ALA A 263 7.21 -14.63 -8.23
CA ALA A 263 7.25 -15.46 -7.03
C ALA A 263 8.67 -15.99 -6.77
N VAL A 264 8.95 -16.36 -5.53
CA VAL A 264 10.23 -16.93 -5.11
C VAL A 264 10.01 -18.25 -4.37
N GLY A 265 10.77 -19.28 -4.74
CA GLY A 265 10.79 -20.55 -4.03
C GLY A 265 11.68 -20.49 -2.78
N THR A 266 11.49 -21.45 -1.86
CA THR A 266 12.20 -21.51 -0.57
C THR A 266 13.73 -21.63 -0.68
N SER A 267 14.27 -22.08 -1.81
CA SER A 267 15.72 -22.13 -2.08
C SER A 267 16.26 -20.95 -2.88
N GLY A 268 15.46 -19.87 -3.08
CA GLY A 268 15.86 -18.71 -3.86
C GLY A 268 15.71 -18.89 -5.37
N ASN A 269 14.93 -19.86 -5.83
CA ASN A 269 14.47 -19.92 -7.21
C ASN A 269 13.55 -18.74 -7.47
N VAL A 270 13.66 -18.11 -8.64
CA VAL A 270 12.88 -16.94 -9.03
C VAL A 270 12.00 -17.29 -10.23
N TYR A 271 10.75 -16.92 -10.15
CA TYR A 271 9.73 -17.21 -11.12
C TYR A 271 9.05 -15.93 -11.55
N MET A 272 9.05 -15.65 -12.83
CA MET A 272 8.35 -14.52 -13.45
C MET A 272 7.39 -15.06 -14.50
N ASN A 273 6.16 -14.57 -14.47
CA ASN A 273 5.18 -14.84 -15.50
C ASN A 273 4.76 -13.54 -16.17
N SER A 274 4.61 -13.54 -17.49
CA SER A 274 4.23 -12.36 -18.25
C SER A 274 3.22 -12.66 -19.35
N LEU A 275 2.34 -11.73 -19.63
CA LEU A 275 1.34 -11.82 -20.69
C LEU A 275 1.95 -11.46 -22.05
N TRP A 276 1.54 -12.18 -23.12
CA TRP A 276 1.83 -11.81 -24.48
C TRP A 276 0.73 -12.27 -25.44
N LEU A 277 0.30 -11.40 -26.34
CA LEU A 277 -0.67 -11.70 -27.43
C LEU A 277 -1.83 -12.64 -27.01
N GLY A 278 -2.28 -12.54 -25.76
CA GLY A 278 -3.38 -13.34 -25.21
C GLY A 278 -2.99 -14.73 -24.69
N SER A 279 -1.71 -14.98 -24.40
CA SER A 279 -1.18 -16.15 -23.69
C SER A 279 -0.13 -15.71 -22.68
N THR A 280 0.47 -16.62 -21.92
CA THR A 280 1.46 -16.29 -20.90
C THR A 280 2.80 -16.99 -21.10
N THR A 281 3.87 -16.32 -20.71
CA THR A 281 5.24 -16.85 -20.68
C THR A 281 5.70 -17.02 -19.24
N GLN A 282 6.19 -18.21 -18.91
CA GLN A 282 6.87 -18.47 -17.64
C GLN A 282 8.38 -18.43 -17.84
N ALA A 283 9.07 -17.55 -17.13
CA ALA A 283 10.52 -17.52 -17.01
C ALA A 283 10.92 -17.98 -15.61
N SER A 284 11.77 -18.99 -15.53
CA SER A 284 12.20 -19.62 -14.28
C SER A 284 13.71 -19.60 -14.14
N SER A 285 14.21 -19.08 -13.03
CA SER A 285 15.63 -19.09 -12.68
C SER A 285 15.86 -19.95 -11.44
N PHE A 286 16.79 -20.90 -11.55
CA PHE A 286 17.18 -21.80 -10.45
C PHE A 286 18.51 -21.38 -9.82
N ASN A 287 19.00 -20.18 -10.13
CA ASN A 287 20.27 -19.63 -9.66
C ASN A 287 20.19 -18.12 -9.32
N GLY A 288 19.04 -17.70 -8.79
CA GLY A 288 18.84 -16.36 -8.29
C GLY A 288 18.86 -15.26 -9.36
N GLY A 289 18.28 -15.52 -10.53
CA GLY A 289 18.18 -14.57 -11.63
C GLY A 289 19.39 -14.53 -12.57
N SER A 290 20.40 -15.39 -12.37
CA SER A 290 21.60 -15.36 -13.21
C SER A 290 21.38 -15.97 -14.61
N THR A 291 20.53 -16.98 -14.71
CA THR A 291 20.10 -17.57 -15.99
C THR A 291 18.62 -17.98 -15.89
N TRP A 292 17.94 -18.02 -17.03
CA TRP A 292 16.51 -18.28 -17.09
C TRP A 292 16.18 -19.40 -18.08
N ILE A 293 15.22 -20.24 -17.72
CA ILE A 293 14.55 -21.17 -18.60
C ILE A 293 13.16 -20.59 -18.90
N VAL A 294 12.83 -20.49 -20.17
CA VAL A 294 11.60 -19.81 -20.61
C VAL A 294 10.64 -20.80 -21.25
N ASN A 295 9.42 -20.90 -20.73
CA ASN A 295 8.30 -21.58 -21.33
C ASN A 295 7.35 -20.52 -21.93
N PRO A 296 7.28 -20.34 -23.24
CA PRO A 296 6.48 -19.29 -23.87
C PRO A 296 4.98 -19.60 -23.93
N LEU A 297 4.55 -20.77 -23.47
CA LEU A 297 3.16 -21.24 -23.49
C LEU A 297 2.83 -21.86 -22.12
N SER A 298 2.83 -21.05 -21.09
CA SER A 298 2.54 -21.52 -19.74
C SER A 298 1.03 -21.58 -19.43
N SER A 299 0.21 -20.86 -20.18
CA SER A 299 -1.24 -21.06 -20.21
C SER A 299 -1.64 -21.98 -21.37
N ASP A 300 -2.71 -22.72 -21.18
CA ASP A 300 -3.10 -23.79 -22.11
C ASP A 300 -3.86 -23.27 -23.35
N ILE A 301 -4.53 -22.14 -23.24
CA ILE A 301 -5.43 -21.63 -24.29
C ILE A 301 -5.16 -20.15 -24.53
N PRO A 302 -4.97 -19.73 -25.80
CA PRO A 302 -4.83 -18.32 -26.14
C PRO A 302 -6.07 -17.49 -25.77
N ALA A 303 -5.86 -16.18 -25.56
CA ALA A 303 -6.82 -15.21 -25.10
C ALA A 303 -7.04 -15.20 -23.58
N ASP A 304 -5.95 -15.24 -22.86
CA ASP A 304 -5.89 -15.03 -21.42
C ASP A 304 -5.65 -13.55 -21.10
N ASP A 305 -6.06 -13.16 -19.91
CA ASP A 305 -5.83 -11.82 -19.39
C ASP A 305 -5.66 -11.91 -17.87
N ARG A 306 -4.81 -11.03 -17.35
CA ARG A 306 -4.51 -10.87 -15.95
C ARG A 306 -4.14 -12.17 -15.24
N GLN A 307 -2.91 -12.59 -15.43
CA GLN A 307 -2.32 -13.75 -14.75
C GLN A 307 -1.62 -13.34 -13.44
N TRP A 308 -1.60 -14.30 -12.51
CA TRP A 308 -0.91 -14.19 -11.23
C TRP A 308 -0.25 -15.52 -10.89
N ILE A 309 0.91 -15.44 -10.19
CA ILE A 309 1.70 -16.62 -9.85
C ILE A 309 1.94 -16.69 -8.34
N ALA A 310 1.91 -17.91 -7.80
CA ALA A 310 2.34 -18.19 -6.43
C ALA A 310 3.19 -19.46 -6.39
N SER A 311 4.21 -19.47 -5.53
CA SER A 311 5.08 -20.64 -5.31
C SER A 311 4.74 -21.34 -4.00
N TYR A 312 4.99 -22.65 -3.95
CA TYR A 312 4.94 -23.46 -2.73
C TYR A 312 6.14 -24.40 -2.66
N GLY A 313 6.93 -24.25 -1.61
CA GLY A 313 8.24 -24.91 -1.56
C GLY A 313 9.16 -24.38 -2.67
N ASN A 314 9.96 -25.28 -3.28
CA ASN A 314 10.92 -24.87 -4.30
C ASN A 314 10.37 -24.84 -5.72
N ASN A 315 9.63 -25.87 -6.10
CA ASN A 315 9.34 -26.16 -7.51
C ASN A 315 7.85 -26.25 -7.83
N THR A 316 6.97 -26.11 -6.84
CA THR A 316 5.54 -26.06 -7.09
C THR A 316 5.11 -24.64 -7.37
N LEU A 317 4.50 -24.42 -8.52
CA LEU A 317 3.92 -23.14 -8.93
C LEU A 317 2.45 -23.31 -9.24
N TYR A 318 1.69 -22.30 -8.90
CA TYR A 318 0.31 -22.11 -9.32
C TYR A 318 0.24 -20.81 -10.11
N LEU A 319 -0.25 -20.91 -11.33
CA LEU A 319 -0.53 -19.80 -12.21
C LEU A 319 -2.05 -19.71 -12.38
N THR A 320 -2.64 -18.56 -12.12
CA THR A 320 -4.05 -18.31 -12.38
C THR A 320 -4.21 -17.22 -13.42
N TYR A 321 -5.24 -17.31 -14.24
CA TYR A 321 -5.57 -16.31 -15.26
C TYR A 321 -7.07 -16.30 -15.56
N LYS A 322 -7.53 -15.18 -16.07
CA LYS A 322 -8.87 -15.02 -16.63
C LYS A 322 -8.85 -15.38 -18.11
N GLN A 323 -9.56 -16.46 -18.45
CA GLN A 323 -9.73 -16.87 -19.84
C GLN A 323 -10.90 -16.12 -20.46
N LEU A 324 -10.66 -15.42 -21.57
CA LEU A 324 -11.62 -14.50 -22.18
C LEU A 324 -12.70 -15.17 -23.04
N GLY A 325 -12.82 -16.50 -23.00
CA GLY A 325 -14.00 -17.24 -23.44
C GLY A 325 -14.31 -17.30 -24.93
N THR A 326 -13.47 -16.70 -25.79
CA THR A 326 -13.75 -16.62 -27.23
C THR A 326 -13.62 -17.95 -27.96
N LEU A 327 -12.95 -18.96 -27.35
CA LEU A 327 -12.69 -20.26 -27.95
C LEU A 327 -13.53 -21.41 -27.38
N LEU A 328 -14.08 -21.25 -26.16
CA LEU A 328 -14.80 -22.31 -25.44
C LEU A 328 -16.23 -21.95 -25.05
N ASN A 329 -17.07 -21.49 -25.93
CA ASN A 329 -18.49 -21.16 -25.68
C ASN A 329 -18.80 -19.70 -25.31
N GLY A 330 -17.87 -18.75 -25.42
CA GLY A 330 -18.12 -17.34 -25.12
C GLY A 330 -18.24 -17.03 -23.62
N THR A 331 -17.86 -17.94 -22.74
CA THR A 331 -17.95 -17.76 -21.29
C THR A 331 -16.59 -17.42 -20.71
N VAL A 332 -16.47 -16.32 -20.00
CA VAL A 332 -15.26 -15.98 -19.22
C VAL A 332 -15.11 -16.95 -18.06
N SER A 333 -13.91 -17.43 -17.84
CA SER A 333 -13.59 -18.37 -16.76
C SER A 333 -12.30 -17.99 -16.06
N ILE A 334 -12.21 -18.27 -14.76
CA ILE A 334 -10.95 -18.31 -14.05
C ILE A 334 -10.39 -19.72 -14.12
N VAL A 335 -9.12 -19.81 -14.49
CA VAL A 335 -8.37 -21.05 -14.61
C VAL A 335 -7.16 -21.01 -13.68
N VAL A 336 -6.84 -22.14 -13.06
CA VAL A 336 -5.59 -22.34 -12.31
C VAL A 336 -4.85 -23.50 -12.94
N VAL A 337 -3.59 -23.26 -13.29
CA VAL A 337 -2.68 -24.32 -13.74
C VAL A 337 -1.57 -24.51 -12.72
N LYS A 338 -1.07 -25.75 -12.60
CA LYS A 338 -0.05 -26.12 -11.63
C LYS A 338 1.15 -26.75 -12.29
N SER A 339 2.32 -26.31 -11.89
CA SER A 339 3.62 -26.93 -12.15
C SER A 339 4.17 -27.57 -10.88
N THR A 340 4.94 -28.65 -11.03
CA THR A 340 5.74 -29.29 -9.96
C THR A 340 7.23 -29.36 -10.33
N ASP A 341 7.61 -28.79 -11.45
CA ASP A 341 8.98 -28.78 -11.99
C ASP A 341 9.58 -27.37 -12.12
N GLY A 342 9.04 -26.42 -11.35
CA GLY A 342 9.51 -25.03 -11.35
C GLY A 342 9.06 -24.22 -12.56
N GLY A 343 7.89 -24.49 -13.11
CA GLY A 343 7.31 -23.72 -14.22
C GLY A 343 7.80 -24.16 -15.61
N ILE A 344 8.55 -25.28 -15.70
CA ILE A 344 8.97 -25.81 -17.00
C ILE A 344 7.76 -26.39 -17.74
N THR A 345 6.86 -27.07 -17.01
CA THR A 345 5.58 -27.54 -17.51
C THR A 345 4.44 -27.27 -16.54
N PHE A 346 3.21 -27.19 -17.06
CA PHE A 346 1.98 -27.00 -16.27
C PHE A 346 0.97 -28.10 -16.62
N PRO A 347 1.16 -29.36 -16.17
CA PRO A 347 0.34 -30.49 -16.58
C PRO A 347 -1.05 -30.56 -15.93
N GLN A 348 -1.27 -29.84 -14.80
CA GLN A 348 -2.57 -29.78 -14.14
C GLN A 348 -3.29 -28.50 -14.51
N ILE A 349 -4.49 -28.62 -15.05
CA ILE A 349 -5.34 -27.50 -15.47
C ILE A 349 -6.68 -27.65 -14.76
N THR A 350 -7.09 -26.63 -14.03
CA THR A 350 -8.35 -26.64 -13.29
C THR A 350 -9.16 -25.39 -13.64
N GLN A 351 -10.34 -25.59 -14.21
CA GLN A 351 -11.31 -24.51 -14.41
C GLN A 351 -12.01 -24.21 -13.08
N VAL A 352 -11.75 -23.04 -12.52
CA VAL A 352 -12.24 -22.62 -11.20
C VAL A 352 -13.70 -22.16 -11.28
N THR A 353 -14.03 -21.30 -12.26
CA THR A 353 -15.41 -20.89 -12.53
C THR A 353 -15.92 -21.61 -13.77
N THR A 354 -17.04 -22.27 -13.64
CA THR A 354 -17.67 -23.02 -14.73
C THR A 354 -19.05 -22.41 -15.03
N PRO A 355 -19.64 -22.68 -16.21
CA PRO A 355 -21.01 -22.24 -16.50
C PRO A 355 -22.04 -22.71 -15.47
N VAL A 356 -21.78 -23.83 -14.77
CA VAL A 356 -22.66 -24.39 -13.74
C VAL A 356 -22.39 -23.84 -12.35
N SER A 357 -21.31 -23.08 -12.13
CA SER A 357 -21.00 -22.48 -10.83
C SER A 357 -21.99 -21.38 -10.43
N GLY A 358 -22.76 -20.85 -11.38
CA GLY A 358 -23.70 -19.76 -11.17
C GLY A 358 -23.04 -18.37 -10.97
N VAL A 359 -21.71 -18.32 -11.02
CA VAL A 359 -20.91 -17.09 -10.87
C VAL A 359 -20.18 -16.79 -12.17
N GLN A 360 -20.43 -15.62 -12.73
CA GLN A 360 -19.67 -15.09 -13.86
C GLN A 360 -18.56 -14.19 -13.31
N PRO A 361 -17.28 -14.48 -13.56
CA PRO A 361 -16.18 -13.68 -13.03
C PRO A 361 -16.01 -12.37 -13.80
N GLY A 362 -15.73 -11.30 -13.06
CA GLY A 362 -15.19 -10.02 -13.53
C GLY A 362 -13.68 -9.98 -13.45
N ASP A 363 -13.14 -8.92 -12.82
CA ASP A 363 -11.70 -8.79 -12.66
C ASP A 363 -11.18 -9.70 -11.54
N GLN A 364 -10.06 -10.34 -11.86
CA GLN A 364 -9.42 -11.33 -11.00
C GLN A 364 -8.22 -10.72 -10.28
N GLY A 365 -8.14 -10.95 -8.97
CA GLY A 365 -6.99 -10.64 -8.14
C GLY A 365 -5.98 -11.77 -8.08
N ASN A 366 -5.00 -11.61 -7.20
CA ASN A 366 -3.88 -12.52 -7.08
C ASN A 366 -4.25 -13.90 -6.54
N ILE A 367 -3.32 -14.84 -6.70
CA ILE A 367 -3.34 -16.17 -6.10
C ILE A 367 -2.34 -16.22 -4.95
N VAL A 368 -2.69 -16.91 -3.87
CA VAL A 368 -1.78 -17.21 -2.76
C VAL A 368 -1.84 -18.68 -2.39
N VAL A 369 -0.72 -19.20 -1.90
CA VAL A 369 -0.65 -20.52 -1.27
C VAL A 369 -0.31 -20.32 0.19
N ASP A 370 -1.14 -20.86 1.08
CA ASP A 370 -0.86 -20.83 2.51
C ASP A 370 0.39 -21.66 2.80
N PRO A 371 1.48 -21.06 3.30
CA PRO A 371 2.75 -21.74 3.47
C PRO A 371 2.71 -22.87 4.50
N ARG A 372 1.71 -22.87 5.40
CA ARG A 372 1.58 -23.85 6.48
C ARG A 372 0.87 -25.13 6.06
N ASN A 373 -0.12 -25.02 5.20
CA ASN A 373 -1.00 -26.17 4.86
C ASN A 373 -1.08 -26.47 3.35
N GLY A 374 -0.53 -25.60 2.48
CA GLY A 374 -0.54 -25.77 1.04
C GLY A 374 -1.89 -25.53 0.38
N ASN A 375 -2.86 -24.96 1.10
CA ASN A 375 -4.14 -24.56 0.52
C ASN A 375 -3.92 -23.40 -0.46
N VAL A 376 -4.70 -23.41 -1.54
CA VAL A 376 -4.58 -22.45 -2.64
C VAL A 376 -5.81 -21.57 -2.67
N TYR A 377 -5.62 -20.26 -2.77
CA TYR A 377 -6.70 -19.27 -2.78
C TYR A 377 -6.49 -18.26 -3.90
N THR A 378 -7.57 -17.92 -4.63
CA THR A 378 -7.61 -16.76 -5.53
C THR A 378 -8.90 -15.99 -5.32
N VAL A 379 -8.85 -14.67 -5.50
CA VAL A 379 -9.95 -13.75 -5.26
C VAL A 379 -10.36 -13.06 -6.55
N PHE A 380 -11.65 -12.74 -6.72
CA PHE A 380 -12.16 -12.08 -7.91
C PHE A 380 -13.47 -11.36 -7.64
N PHE A 381 -13.80 -10.39 -8.49
CA PHE A 381 -15.14 -9.80 -8.53
C PHE A 381 -16.06 -10.62 -9.41
N ASP A 382 -17.37 -10.52 -9.16
CA ASP A 382 -18.37 -10.95 -10.13
C ASP A 382 -18.38 -10.02 -11.37
N GLN A 383 -19.05 -10.43 -12.43
CA GLN A 383 -19.14 -9.66 -13.68
C GLN A 383 -19.73 -8.25 -13.50
N THR A 384 -20.56 -8.06 -12.47
CA THR A 384 -21.16 -6.75 -12.16
C THR A 384 -20.28 -5.89 -11.28
N SER A 385 -19.14 -6.41 -10.81
CA SER A 385 -18.22 -5.75 -9.88
C SER A 385 -18.86 -5.30 -8.56
N THR A 386 -19.95 -5.95 -8.14
CA THR A 386 -20.65 -5.65 -6.88
C THR A 386 -20.42 -6.69 -5.80
N GLN A 387 -19.80 -7.82 -6.15
CA GLN A 387 -19.52 -8.93 -5.25
C GLN A 387 -18.05 -9.31 -5.27
N VAL A 388 -17.51 -9.64 -4.11
CA VAL A 388 -16.17 -10.24 -3.95
C VAL A 388 -16.33 -11.72 -3.67
N TYR A 389 -15.66 -12.56 -4.46
CA TYR A 389 -15.61 -14.00 -4.29
C TYR A 389 -14.20 -14.48 -3.98
N ILE A 390 -14.11 -15.60 -3.28
CA ILE A 390 -12.89 -16.40 -3.14
C ILE A 390 -13.12 -17.77 -3.74
N ALA A 391 -12.12 -18.28 -4.45
CA ALA A 391 -12.00 -19.69 -4.79
C ALA A 391 -10.92 -20.30 -3.92
N ARG A 392 -11.21 -21.41 -3.25
CA ARG A 392 -10.33 -22.09 -2.32
C ARG A 392 -10.18 -23.57 -2.67
N SER A 393 -8.94 -24.05 -2.62
CA SER A 393 -8.60 -25.45 -2.82
C SER A 393 -7.83 -25.96 -1.61
N THR A 394 -8.22 -27.13 -1.12
CA THR A 394 -7.52 -27.87 -0.04
C THR A 394 -6.86 -29.16 -0.53
N ASP A 395 -6.86 -29.38 -1.83
CA ASP A 395 -6.36 -30.59 -2.49
C ASP A 395 -5.24 -30.32 -3.51
N GLY A 396 -4.55 -29.18 -3.34
CA GLY A 396 -3.43 -28.78 -4.20
C GLY A 396 -3.85 -28.29 -5.58
N GLY A 397 -4.98 -27.60 -5.68
CA GLY A 397 -5.48 -27.00 -6.92
C GLY A 397 -6.25 -27.96 -7.83
N VAL A 398 -6.61 -29.18 -7.36
CA VAL A 398 -7.39 -30.14 -8.14
C VAL A 398 -8.86 -29.73 -8.23
N THR A 399 -9.42 -29.28 -7.10
CA THR A 399 -10.78 -28.73 -7.05
C THR A 399 -10.81 -27.41 -6.31
N PHE A 400 -11.78 -26.55 -6.64
CA PHE A 400 -12.02 -25.27 -5.99
C PHE A 400 -13.46 -25.15 -5.52
N ASP A 401 -13.64 -24.64 -4.29
CA ASP A 401 -14.92 -24.29 -3.68
C ASP A 401 -15.06 -22.75 -3.69
N LEU A 402 -16.15 -22.26 -4.27
CA LEU A 402 -16.42 -20.82 -4.40
C LEU A 402 -17.22 -20.32 -3.19
N LYS A 403 -16.80 -19.22 -2.60
CA LYS A 403 -17.52 -18.54 -1.51
C LYS A 403 -17.70 -17.07 -1.81
N LEU A 404 -18.90 -16.55 -1.52
CA LEU A 404 -19.14 -15.12 -1.47
C LEU A 404 -18.47 -14.57 -0.22
N VAL A 405 -17.57 -13.59 -0.42
CA VAL A 405 -16.85 -12.87 0.65
C VAL A 405 -17.64 -11.65 1.09
N TYR A 406 -18.08 -10.85 0.11
CA TYR A 406 -18.79 -9.61 0.37
C TYR A 406 -19.78 -9.30 -0.76
N GLN A 407 -20.96 -8.80 -0.36
CA GLN A 407 -21.94 -8.20 -1.25
C GLN A 407 -21.98 -6.71 -1.01
N GLY A 408 -21.51 -5.94 -1.96
CA GLY A 408 -21.58 -4.48 -1.94
C GLY A 408 -22.99 -3.95 -2.24
N PRO A 409 -23.19 -2.63 -2.08
CA PRO A 409 -24.40 -1.97 -2.54
C PRO A 409 -24.63 -2.15 -4.05
N ALA A 410 -25.87 -2.25 -4.48
CA ALA A 410 -26.23 -2.60 -5.85
C ALA A 410 -25.66 -1.66 -6.93
N ASP A 411 -25.45 -0.39 -6.58
CA ASP A 411 -25.00 0.65 -7.52
C ASP A 411 -23.53 1.06 -7.30
N THR A 412 -22.77 0.26 -6.54
CA THR A 412 -21.38 0.57 -6.19
C THR A 412 -20.45 -0.46 -6.82
N SER A 413 -19.59 -0.03 -7.74
CA SER A 413 -18.51 -0.87 -8.25
C SER A 413 -17.44 -1.05 -7.17
N LEU A 414 -16.94 -2.26 -7.00
CA LEU A 414 -15.82 -2.62 -6.12
C LEU A 414 -14.51 -2.81 -6.92
N ALA A 415 -14.56 -2.72 -8.25
CA ALA A 415 -13.42 -2.92 -9.13
C ALA A 415 -12.65 -1.61 -9.39
N HIS A 416 -11.70 -1.26 -8.47
CA HIS A 416 -10.84 -0.08 -8.54
C HIS A 416 -9.35 -0.37 -8.16
N VAL A 417 -8.57 -1.34 -8.66
CA VAL A 417 -8.78 -2.21 -9.82
C VAL A 417 -9.04 -3.63 -9.33
N PHE A 418 -7.98 -4.38 -8.87
CA PHE A 418 -8.11 -5.77 -8.47
C PHE A 418 -8.38 -5.90 -6.97
N PRO A 419 -9.14 -6.93 -6.54
CA PRO A 419 -9.12 -7.37 -5.16
C PRO A 419 -7.78 -8.06 -4.89
N ALA A 420 -7.23 -7.94 -3.70
CA ALA A 420 -6.00 -8.64 -3.34
C ALA A 420 -6.19 -9.48 -2.08
N ILE A 421 -5.50 -10.63 -2.02
CA ILE A 421 -5.56 -11.58 -0.91
C ILE A 421 -4.16 -11.88 -0.38
N ALA A 422 -4.02 -12.02 0.95
CA ALA A 422 -2.84 -12.53 1.62
C ALA A 422 -3.23 -13.57 2.67
N ALA A 423 -2.36 -14.53 2.91
CA ALA A 423 -2.44 -15.48 4.01
C ALA A 423 -1.34 -15.15 5.05
N ASP A 424 -1.71 -15.06 6.33
CA ASP A 424 -0.77 -14.80 7.41
C ASP A 424 -0.17 -16.08 8.00
N GLU A 425 0.81 -15.94 8.90
CA GLU A 425 1.47 -17.04 9.58
C GLU A 425 0.54 -17.86 10.50
N GLY A 426 -0.68 -17.42 10.75
CA GLY A 426 -1.74 -18.15 11.44
C GLY A 426 -2.70 -18.89 10.52
N SER A 427 -2.46 -18.90 9.19
CA SER A 427 -3.39 -19.39 8.16
C SER A 427 -4.71 -18.60 8.11
N ASN A 428 -4.71 -17.35 8.59
CA ASN A 428 -5.84 -16.47 8.40
C ASN A 428 -5.72 -15.78 7.04
N LEU A 429 -6.87 -15.49 6.44
CA LEU A 429 -6.92 -14.84 5.14
C LEU A 429 -7.35 -13.37 5.28
N HIS A 430 -6.73 -12.52 4.50
CA HIS A 430 -6.99 -11.09 4.46
C HIS A 430 -7.28 -10.67 3.03
N ILE A 431 -8.44 -10.07 2.77
CA ILE A 431 -8.81 -9.58 1.44
C ILE A 431 -9.03 -8.08 1.52
N VAL A 432 -8.45 -7.36 0.56
CA VAL A 432 -8.68 -5.92 0.36
C VAL A 432 -9.30 -5.66 -1.00
N PHE A 433 -10.11 -4.61 -1.08
CA PHE A 433 -10.74 -4.11 -2.31
C PHE A 433 -11.13 -2.64 -2.13
N SER A 434 -11.52 -1.96 -3.20
CA SER A 434 -11.86 -0.53 -3.17
C SER A 434 -13.17 -0.26 -3.91
N ASP A 435 -13.96 0.70 -3.38
CA ASP A 435 -15.12 1.29 -4.06
C ASP A 435 -14.80 2.60 -4.79
N GLY A 436 -13.49 2.91 -4.93
CA GLY A 436 -13.00 4.15 -5.55
C GLY A 436 -12.84 5.30 -4.57
N VAL A 437 -13.50 5.26 -3.42
CA VAL A 437 -13.40 6.24 -2.34
C VAL A 437 -12.62 5.67 -1.17
N ASN A 438 -12.92 4.44 -0.81
CA ASN A 438 -12.32 3.76 0.33
C ASN A 438 -11.68 2.44 -0.06
N THR A 439 -10.58 2.12 0.61
CA THR A 439 -10.00 0.79 0.68
C THR A 439 -10.58 0.04 1.87
N TYR A 440 -11.00 -1.19 1.66
CA TYR A 440 -11.64 -2.04 2.65
C TYR A 440 -10.81 -3.30 2.93
N LEU A 441 -10.89 -3.79 4.17
CA LEU A 441 -10.35 -5.07 4.62
C LEU A 441 -11.47 -5.97 5.12
N THR A 442 -11.41 -7.26 4.80
CA THR A 442 -12.15 -8.33 5.47
C THR A 442 -11.23 -9.51 5.72
N THR A 443 -11.49 -10.29 6.77
CA THR A 443 -10.63 -11.37 7.21
C THR A 443 -11.40 -12.65 7.47
N SER A 444 -10.73 -13.79 7.29
CA SER A 444 -11.26 -15.12 7.64
C SER A 444 -10.27 -15.85 8.56
N GLN A 445 -10.80 -16.49 9.60
CA GLN A 445 -10.03 -17.31 10.55
C GLN A 445 -10.33 -18.81 10.42
N ASP A 446 -11.08 -19.19 9.38
CA ASP A 446 -11.54 -20.54 9.13
C ASP A 446 -11.30 -21.00 7.68
N LEU A 447 -10.13 -20.61 7.15
CA LEU A 447 -9.68 -20.97 5.81
C LEU A 447 -10.63 -20.50 4.68
N GLY A 448 -11.25 -19.32 4.87
CA GLY A 448 -12.14 -18.70 3.89
C GLY A 448 -13.57 -19.23 3.90
N ALA A 449 -13.99 -19.98 4.94
CA ALA A 449 -15.35 -20.46 5.04
C ALA A 449 -16.33 -19.36 5.45
N THR A 450 -15.92 -18.48 6.38
CA THR A 450 -16.67 -17.30 6.81
C THR A 450 -15.78 -16.07 6.87
N TRP A 451 -16.38 -14.88 6.81
CA TRP A 451 -15.67 -13.60 6.71
C TRP A 451 -16.14 -12.61 7.77
N SER A 452 -15.22 -11.80 8.25
CA SER A 452 -15.53 -10.69 9.17
C SER A 452 -16.36 -9.60 8.47
N HIS A 453 -16.93 -8.70 9.26
CA HIS A 453 -17.46 -7.47 8.69
C HIS A 453 -16.35 -6.71 7.94
N VAL A 454 -16.73 -6.13 6.81
CA VAL A 454 -15.84 -5.27 6.03
C VAL A 454 -15.55 -3.98 6.82
N VAL A 455 -14.28 -3.63 6.94
CA VAL A 455 -13.85 -2.40 7.62
C VAL A 455 -13.09 -1.49 6.66
N ARG A 456 -13.34 -0.18 6.78
CA ARG A 456 -12.58 0.82 6.03
C ARG A 456 -11.15 0.92 6.59
N VAL A 457 -10.16 1.01 5.71
CA VAL A 457 -8.73 1.11 6.04
C VAL A 457 -8.24 2.54 5.95
N ASN A 458 -8.47 3.21 4.81
CA ASN A 458 -8.02 4.59 4.58
C ASN A 458 -8.81 5.58 5.42
N ASN A 459 -8.14 6.66 5.85
CA ASN A 459 -8.77 7.72 6.63
C ASN A 459 -8.14 9.07 6.30
N GLY A 460 -8.92 10.15 6.55
CA GLY A 460 -8.49 11.53 6.37
C GLY A 460 -8.75 12.09 4.97
N ALA A 461 -8.60 13.40 4.86
CA ALA A 461 -8.96 14.16 3.68
C ALA A 461 -7.93 14.06 2.54
N SER A 462 -6.71 13.59 2.82
CA SER A 462 -5.66 13.39 1.82
C SER A 462 -5.90 12.18 0.93
N THR A 463 -6.75 11.25 1.36
CA THR A 463 -7.06 10.01 0.66
C THR A 463 -8.57 9.81 0.48
N ARG A 464 -9.25 10.83 -0.07
CA ARG A 464 -10.69 10.78 -0.39
C ARG A 464 -11.00 9.92 -1.59
N THR A 465 -10.00 9.64 -2.40
CA THR A 465 -10.01 8.59 -3.42
C THR A 465 -8.91 7.62 -3.06
N ALA A 466 -9.24 6.33 -2.99
CA ALA A 466 -8.31 5.25 -2.64
C ALA A 466 -8.56 4.09 -3.60
N ILE A 467 -7.61 3.85 -4.50
CA ILE A 467 -7.69 2.86 -5.59
C ILE A 467 -6.43 1.98 -5.61
N GLN A 468 -6.44 0.91 -6.38
CA GLN A 468 -5.32 -0.03 -6.53
C GLN A 468 -4.83 -0.57 -5.17
N PRO A 469 -5.73 -1.12 -4.33
CA PRO A 469 -5.34 -1.62 -3.02
C PRO A 469 -4.53 -2.91 -3.13
N TRP A 470 -3.56 -3.08 -2.21
CA TRP A 470 -2.85 -4.33 -2.05
C TRP A 470 -2.67 -4.67 -0.58
N VAL A 471 -2.55 -5.97 -0.25
CA VAL A 471 -2.32 -6.45 1.11
C VAL A 471 -1.18 -7.45 1.15
N VAL A 472 -0.31 -7.31 2.15
CA VAL A 472 0.65 -8.32 2.56
C VAL A 472 0.44 -8.65 4.04
N ALA A 473 0.72 -9.89 4.41
CA ALA A 473 0.50 -10.38 5.77
C ALA A 473 1.80 -10.95 6.35
N GLY A 474 1.95 -10.81 7.67
CA GLY A 474 3.07 -11.35 8.43
C GLY A 474 2.60 -12.32 9.49
N ASP A 475 2.97 -12.06 10.76
CA ASP A 475 2.46 -12.84 11.90
C ASP A 475 0.93 -12.83 11.96
N SER A 476 0.34 -13.79 12.66
CA SER A 476 -1.11 -13.93 12.77
C SER A 476 -1.82 -12.62 13.11
N GLY A 477 -2.69 -12.18 12.21
CA GLY A 477 -3.50 -10.97 12.34
C GLY A 477 -2.76 -9.65 12.07
N LYS A 478 -1.53 -9.69 11.56
CA LYS A 478 -0.78 -8.49 11.21
C LYS A 478 -0.70 -8.32 9.71
N VAL A 479 -1.06 -7.14 9.23
CA VAL A 479 -1.11 -6.83 7.80
C VAL A 479 -0.61 -5.42 7.50
N ASP A 480 0.01 -5.26 6.34
CA ASP A 480 0.27 -4.00 5.68
C ASP A 480 -0.62 -3.88 4.45
N ILE A 481 -1.28 -2.74 4.32
CA ILE A 481 -2.22 -2.46 3.23
C ILE A 481 -1.78 -1.18 2.56
N THR A 482 -1.59 -1.23 1.25
CA THR A 482 -1.17 -0.08 0.46
C THR A 482 -2.25 0.29 -0.56
N TRP A 483 -2.28 1.56 -0.99
CA TRP A 483 -3.17 2.03 -2.04
C TRP A 483 -2.64 3.32 -2.68
N LEU A 484 -3.15 3.63 -3.84
CA LEU A 484 -2.96 4.91 -4.50
C LEU A 484 -4.06 5.86 -4.02
N GLY A 485 -3.69 6.97 -3.40
CA GLY A 485 -4.61 7.90 -2.78
C GLY A 485 -4.50 9.32 -3.30
N SER A 486 -5.63 10.04 -3.29
CA SER A 486 -5.72 11.46 -3.63
C SER A 486 -6.75 12.19 -2.75
N SER A 487 -6.51 13.46 -2.49
CA SER A 487 -7.48 14.34 -1.84
C SER A 487 -8.66 14.72 -2.75
N SER A 488 -8.58 14.49 -4.05
CA SER A 488 -9.72 14.60 -4.97
C SER A 488 -10.74 13.49 -4.67
N THR A 489 -12.02 13.79 -4.83
CA THR A 489 -13.12 12.81 -4.72
C THR A 489 -13.43 12.13 -6.06
N ASN A 490 -12.66 12.42 -7.10
CA ASN A 490 -12.84 11.89 -8.44
C ASN A 490 -11.50 11.44 -9.01
N PHE A 491 -11.34 10.15 -9.25
CA PHE A 491 -10.10 9.58 -9.81
C PHE A 491 -9.85 9.99 -11.28
N LEU A 492 -10.84 10.59 -11.97
CA LEU A 492 -10.68 11.18 -13.31
C LEU A 492 -10.46 12.70 -13.29
N ASP A 493 -10.23 13.30 -12.13
CA ASP A 493 -9.93 14.73 -12.01
C ASP A 493 -8.55 15.03 -12.60
N SER A 494 -8.50 15.94 -13.58
CA SER A 494 -7.27 16.33 -14.28
C SER A 494 -6.27 17.08 -13.39
N SER A 495 -6.67 17.53 -12.22
CA SER A 495 -5.83 18.20 -11.21
C SER A 495 -5.53 17.34 -9.99
N ALA A 496 -6.03 16.10 -9.95
CA ALA A 496 -5.77 15.19 -8.84
C ALA A 496 -4.26 14.96 -8.65
N GLN A 497 -3.81 15.02 -7.41
CA GLN A 497 -2.44 14.69 -7.02
C GLN A 497 -2.46 13.35 -6.30
N TRP A 498 -1.64 12.44 -6.77
CA TRP A 498 -1.64 11.06 -6.29
C TRP A 498 -0.36 10.73 -5.52
N GLN A 499 -0.53 10.02 -4.44
CA GLN A 499 0.52 9.57 -3.54
C GLN A 499 0.29 8.10 -3.19
N VAL A 500 1.35 7.41 -2.80
CA VAL A 500 1.26 6.07 -2.21
C VAL A 500 1.01 6.21 -0.72
N PHE A 501 0.00 5.51 -0.23
CA PHE A 501 -0.34 5.39 1.18
C PHE A 501 -0.12 3.95 1.65
N MET A 502 0.14 3.81 2.94
CA MET A 502 0.17 2.52 3.62
C MET A 502 -0.52 2.62 4.97
N ALA A 503 -1.30 1.61 5.30
CA ALA A 503 -1.84 1.40 6.64
C ALA A 503 -1.41 0.04 7.17
N GLN A 504 -1.00 0.00 8.42
CA GLN A 504 -0.61 -1.22 9.10
C GLN A 504 -1.59 -1.55 10.21
N SER A 505 -2.00 -2.81 10.31
CA SER A 505 -2.75 -3.33 11.45
C SER A 505 -1.96 -4.40 12.18
N GLN A 506 -1.85 -4.28 13.51
CA GLN A 506 -1.29 -5.29 14.39
C GLN A 506 -2.36 -6.23 14.97
N ASN A 507 -3.63 -5.98 14.67
CA ASN A 507 -4.77 -6.71 15.20
C ASN A 507 -5.89 -6.88 14.15
N GLY A 508 -5.52 -7.14 12.89
CA GLY A 508 -6.44 -7.26 11.76
C GLY A 508 -7.55 -8.29 11.93
N LEU A 509 -7.40 -9.25 12.85
CA LEU A 509 -8.41 -10.25 13.21
C LEU A 509 -9.39 -9.79 14.29
N ALA A 510 -9.18 -8.64 14.90
CA ALA A 510 -10.11 -8.11 15.90
C ALA A 510 -11.47 -7.77 15.25
N SER A 511 -12.53 -7.82 16.02
CA SER A 511 -13.87 -7.39 15.55
C SER A 511 -13.89 -5.93 15.12
N VAL A 512 -13.00 -5.11 15.66
CA VAL A 512 -12.73 -3.73 15.26
C VAL A 512 -11.21 -3.56 15.19
N PRO A 513 -10.59 -3.84 14.04
CA PRO A 513 -9.16 -3.65 13.85
C PRO A 513 -8.78 -2.17 13.91
N THR A 514 -7.53 -1.91 14.26
CA THR A 514 -6.94 -0.56 14.29
C THR A 514 -5.85 -0.46 13.22
N PHE A 515 -5.69 0.73 12.66
CA PHE A 515 -4.74 0.99 11.59
C PHE A 515 -3.85 2.19 11.93
N ALA A 516 -2.53 2.04 11.77
CA ALA A 516 -1.61 3.14 11.67
C ALA A 516 -1.45 3.48 10.18
N GLN A 517 -1.78 4.69 9.76
CA GLN A 517 -1.70 5.13 8.37
C GLN A 517 -0.53 6.12 8.19
N SER A 518 0.18 5.99 7.08
CA SER A 518 1.24 6.93 6.69
C SER A 518 1.18 7.18 5.19
N THR A 519 1.52 8.40 4.78
CA THR A 519 1.87 8.71 3.39
C THR A 519 3.29 8.19 3.15
N VAL A 520 3.47 7.41 2.10
CA VAL A 520 4.74 6.75 1.77
C VAL A 520 5.61 7.64 0.88
N THR A 521 4.97 8.37 -0.04
CA THR A 521 5.67 9.14 -1.08
C THR A 521 5.18 10.59 -1.14
N GLY A 522 5.96 11.45 -1.76
CA GLY A 522 5.46 12.69 -2.35
C GLY A 522 4.48 12.41 -3.50
N VAL A 523 4.07 13.46 -4.19
CA VAL A 523 3.19 13.31 -5.38
C VAL A 523 3.94 12.59 -6.49
N ILE A 524 3.40 11.46 -6.93
CA ILE A 524 3.97 10.59 -7.98
C ILE A 524 3.28 10.78 -9.34
N HIS A 525 2.05 11.30 -9.35
CA HIS A 525 1.28 11.55 -10.55
C HIS A 525 0.37 12.76 -10.37
N VAL A 526 0.13 13.50 -11.45
CA VAL A 526 -0.84 14.59 -11.49
C VAL A 526 -1.76 14.37 -12.69
N GLY A 527 -3.03 14.18 -12.42
CA GLY A 527 -4.03 13.95 -13.48
C GLY A 527 -4.99 12.82 -13.17
N PRO A 528 -5.78 12.40 -14.16
CA PRO A 528 -6.75 11.32 -14.01
C PRO A 528 -6.06 9.95 -13.99
N VAL A 529 -6.48 9.08 -13.08
CA VAL A 529 -6.09 7.67 -13.05
C VAL A 529 -7.31 6.83 -13.37
N CYS A 530 -7.38 6.29 -14.57
CA CYS A 530 -8.47 5.44 -15.00
C CYS A 530 -8.24 3.99 -14.55
N VAL A 531 -9.31 3.32 -14.12
CA VAL A 531 -9.31 1.94 -13.59
C VAL A 531 -10.11 0.96 -14.46
N ASN A 532 -10.30 1.27 -15.73
CA ASN A 532 -11.14 0.50 -16.65
C ASN A 532 -10.31 -0.20 -17.76
N GLY A 533 -9.08 -0.61 -17.45
CA GLY A 533 -8.22 -1.35 -18.35
C GLY A 533 -8.08 -0.73 -19.73
N LEU A 534 -8.24 -1.56 -20.77
CA LEU A 534 -8.20 -1.10 -22.17
C LEU A 534 -9.36 -0.16 -22.56
N GLY A 535 -10.39 -0.03 -21.73
CA GLY A 535 -11.48 0.92 -21.92
C GLY A 535 -11.15 2.35 -21.50
N CYS A 536 -9.95 2.59 -20.95
CA CYS A 536 -9.52 3.91 -20.50
C CYS A 536 -9.24 4.87 -21.66
N PRO A 537 -9.62 6.16 -21.53
CA PRO A 537 -9.19 7.19 -22.46
C PRO A 537 -7.66 7.29 -22.53
N SER A 538 -7.13 7.61 -23.71
CA SER A 538 -5.69 7.79 -23.90
C SER A 538 -5.11 8.82 -22.93
N GLY A 539 -3.98 8.50 -22.30
CA GLY A 539 -3.28 9.35 -21.34
C GLY A 539 -3.85 9.34 -19.91
N THR A 540 -4.81 8.46 -19.61
CA THR A 540 -5.37 8.34 -18.25
C THR A 540 -4.97 7.04 -17.53
N ARG A 541 -4.10 6.23 -18.17
CA ARG A 541 -3.61 4.94 -17.65
C ARG A 541 -2.07 4.90 -17.57
N THR A 542 -1.43 6.04 -17.30
CA THR A 542 0.05 6.14 -17.28
C THR A 542 0.69 5.35 -16.13
N LEU A 543 -0.02 5.15 -15.03
CA LEU A 543 0.43 4.35 -13.89
C LEU A 543 0.04 2.86 -14.00
N ALA A 544 -0.69 2.49 -15.07
CA ALA A 544 -1.29 1.18 -15.27
C ALA A 544 -2.25 0.76 -14.13
N GLU A 545 -2.30 -0.50 -13.68
CA GLU A 545 -3.46 -0.99 -12.95
C GLU A 545 -3.17 -1.50 -11.54
N TYR A 546 -1.93 -1.82 -11.22
CA TYR A 546 -1.55 -2.29 -9.88
C TYR A 546 -0.06 -2.06 -9.59
N TRP A 547 0.32 -2.31 -8.37
CA TRP A 547 1.69 -2.46 -7.89
C TRP A 547 1.64 -3.27 -6.59
N ALA A 548 2.59 -4.17 -6.42
CA ALA A 548 2.54 -5.15 -5.34
C ALA A 548 3.74 -5.01 -4.40
N PRO A 549 3.52 -4.58 -3.14
CA PRO A 549 4.53 -4.56 -2.09
C PRO A 549 4.83 -5.97 -1.59
N ASP A 550 5.88 -6.07 -0.79
CA ASP A 550 6.23 -7.25 -0.01
C ASP A 550 6.60 -6.84 1.42
N VAL A 551 6.72 -7.81 2.32
CA VAL A 551 7.25 -7.62 3.67
C VAL A 551 8.58 -8.33 3.80
N TYR A 552 9.63 -7.60 4.22
CA TYR A 552 10.97 -8.16 4.33
C TYR A 552 11.15 -9.06 5.56
N LEU A 553 12.26 -9.81 5.61
CA LEU A 553 12.60 -10.71 6.72
C LEU A 553 12.60 -10.07 8.11
N ASP A 554 12.76 -8.77 8.21
CA ASP A 554 12.71 -7.98 9.45
C ASP A 554 11.32 -7.40 9.74
N GLY A 555 10.33 -7.74 8.93
CA GLY A 555 8.95 -7.29 9.06
C GLY A 555 8.67 -5.88 8.56
N ASN A 556 9.66 -5.20 7.96
CA ASN A 556 9.47 -3.90 7.35
C ASN A 556 8.89 -4.03 5.93
N ALA A 557 8.02 -3.11 5.54
CA ALA A 557 7.43 -3.07 4.22
C ALA A 557 8.47 -2.71 3.15
N LEU A 558 8.37 -3.41 2.01
CA LEU A 558 9.06 -3.13 0.75
C LEU A 558 8.02 -2.66 -0.24
N ILE A 559 8.15 -1.46 -0.76
CA ILE A 559 7.15 -0.87 -1.64
C ILE A 559 7.80 -0.48 -2.96
N VAL A 560 7.23 -1.00 -4.07
CA VAL A 560 7.52 -0.57 -5.44
C VAL A 560 6.28 0.08 -6.02
N TYR A 561 6.45 1.07 -6.86
CA TYR A 561 5.33 1.81 -7.45
C TYR A 561 5.78 2.50 -8.76
N PRO A 562 4.85 2.73 -9.71
CA PRO A 562 5.13 3.53 -10.90
C PRO A 562 5.06 5.03 -10.56
N ASP A 563 5.99 5.82 -11.09
CA ASP A 563 6.03 7.28 -10.93
C ASP A 563 6.32 7.94 -12.29
N ASP A 564 5.40 8.72 -12.82
CA ASP A 564 5.57 9.45 -14.07
C ASP A 564 5.92 10.93 -13.88
N LYS A 565 5.69 11.46 -12.69
CA LYS A 565 5.98 12.85 -12.36
C LYS A 565 7.46 13.08 -12.10
N ASN A 566 8.12 12.16 -11.39
CA ASN A 566 9.51 12.29 -10.95
C ASN A 566 10.50 11.53 -11.85
N SER A 567 10.01 10.77 -12.83
CA SER A 567 10.83 10.00 -13.77
C SER A 567 11.74 10.86 -14.66
N GLY A 568 11.45 12.15 -14.80
CA GLY A 568 12.21 13.06 -15.65
C GLY A 568 12.11 12.79 -17.16
N LEU A 569 11.25 11.84 -17.57
CA LEU A 569 11.08 11.48 -18.98
C LEU A 569 10.21 12.50 -19.71
N ALA A 570 10.71 12.99 -20.84
CA ALA A 570 9.97 13.93 -21.70
C ALA A 570 8.69 13.32 -22.27
N SER A 571 8.59 12.01 -22.35
CA SER A 571 7.40 11.27 -22.79
C SER A 571 6.27 11.26 -21.76
N GLY A 572 6.56 11.57 -20.48
CA GLY A 572 5.61 11.37 -19.38
C GLY A 572 5.36 9.90 -19.04
N ALA A 573 6.25 9.01 -19.46
CA ALA A 573 6.15 7.59 -19.12
C ALA A 573 6.53 7.36 -17.64
N ALA A 574 5.83 6.45 -16.97
CA ALA A 574 6.14 6.07 -15.60
C ALA A 574 7.35 5.15 -15.53
N ARG A 575 8.11 5.30 -14.46
CA ARG A 575 9.24 4.44 -14.07
C ARG A 575 8.95 3.76 -12.76
N THR A 576 9.56 2.61 -12.53
CA THR A 576 9.48 1.92 -11.24
C THR A 576 10.41 2.55 -10.23
N TRP A 577 9.84 2.92 -9.10
CA TRP A 577 10.52 3.43 -7.91
C TRP A 577 10.41 2.43 -6.77
N PHE A 578 11.39 2.49 -5.87
CA PHE A 578 11.44 1.65 -4.67
C PHE A 578 11.57 2.51 -3.42
N VAL A 579 10.89 2.09 -2.36
CA VAL A 579 11.05 2.63 -1.01
C VAL A 579 10.85 1.52 0.02
N ARG A 580 11.56 1.63 1.15
CA ARG A 580 11.48 0.68 2.26
C ARG A 580 11.07 1.39 3.54
N GLN A 581 10.24 0.74 4.35
CA GLN A 581 10.02 1.15 5.73
C GLN A 581 11.33 1.08 6.52
N THR A 582 11.64 2.12 7.31
CA THR A 582 12.91 2.24 8.05
C THR A 582 12.71 2.29 9.55
N ALA A 583 11.51 2.61 10.01
CA ALA A 583 11.15 2.56 11.43
C ALA A 583 9.62 2.43 11.62
N GLY A 584 9.22 2.19 12.84
CA GLY A 584 7.83 1.95 13.25
C GLY A 584 7.57 0.48 13.54
N PRO A 585 6.31 0.11 13.83
CA PRO A 585 5.94 -1.28 14.06
C PRO A 585 6.13 -2.11 12.80
N THR A 586 6.40 -3.41 12.98
CA THR A 586 6.60 -4.39 11.91
C THR A 586 5.56 -5.49 11.99
N ILE A 587 5.25 -6.13 10.86
CA ILE A 587 4.25 -7.20 10.85
C ILE A 587 4.85 -8.60 11.05
N ILE A 588 6.16 -8.74 11.07
CA ILE A 588 6.88 -9.96 11.47
C ILE A 588 7.69 -9.64 12.72
N LEU A 589 7.53 -10.44 13.79
CA LEU A 589 8.37 -10.35 14.96
C LEU A 589 9.68 -11.08 14.65
N THR A 590 10.76 -10.34 14.49
CA THR A 590 12.10 -10.91 14.49
C THR A 590 12.38 -11.50 15.88
N VAL A 591 12.47 -12.81 15.98
CA VAL A 591 13.01 -13.45 17.18
C VAL A 591 14.49 -13.09 17.22
N GLN A 592 14.86 -12.17 18.14
CA GLN A 592 16.25 -11.84 18.43
C GLN A 592 16.97 -13.00 19.12
#